data_e0c7f1ea18a02c283d46fcba42a557ca
#
_entry.id   e0c7f1ea18a02c283d46fcba42a557ca
#
_cell.length_a   1.000
_cell.length_b   1.000
_cell.length_c   1.000
_cell.angle_alpha   90.00
_cell.angle_beta   90.00
_cell.angle_gamma   90.00
#
_symmetry.space_group_name_H-M   'P 1'
#
loop_
_entity.id
_entity.type
_entity.pdbx_description
1 polymer ?
#
loop_
_entity_poly.entity_id
_entity_poly.type
_entity_poly.pdbx_seq_one_letter_code
_entity_poly.pdbx_strand_id
1 'polypeptide(L)'
;MGSFIPTLSTGGSSIVNSTPYGVGNWYHQQWVEAISGGNKFNPIRLYWQMHPERDINWYNDMATSLGPRRTAQEIDGDFLTSGHTVFDLTSIKAMEDMLSEQRVIETRMNGSLRIFEKPKPGTNYYIGADVSTGRAQDYSAFSIMDRSGEEVGCFKGKIPTDKFASLLVEFGHKYNNAIIAPETNDIGLAVTSDIQNIHKYTNLYYSTKILRKKGKSKPETEDIPGWLTTSKNRSVIIDELEEDIRNDDVWIRDPFFIQEAYTFIYDATNRPVALGKNKRSKGGEEEENGYTDDSIMAKAITNFIRKGKTKSTIVAPQ
;
A
#
# COMPACT_ATOMS: atom_id res chain seq x y z
N MET A 1 0.79 3.85 22.35
CA MET A 1 1.80 3.22 23.24
C MET A 1 3.06 4.05 23.49
N GLY A 2 3.29 5.14 22.77
CA GLY A 2 4.47 6.02 22.97
C GLY A 2 4.56 6.72 24.33
N SER A 3 3.47 6.77 25.11
CA SER A 3 3.43 7.51 26.37
C SER A 3 3.89 6.74 27.61
N PHE A 4 4.06 5.43 27.52
CA PHE A 4 4.44 4.66 28.73
C PHE A 4 5.97 4.58 28.94
N ILE A 5 6.78 4.61 27.86
CA ILE A 5 8.25 4.57 27.96
C ILE A 5 8.79 5.77 28.76
N PRO A 6 8.31 7.03 28.55
CA PRO A 6 8.73 8.16 29.37
C PRO A 6 8.47 8.00 30.88
N THR A 7 7.43 7.25 31.27
CA THR A 7 7.14 7.00 32.71
C THR A 7 8.19 6.15 33.39
N LEU A 8 9.04 5.45 32.63
CA LEU A 8 10.16 4.65 33.15
C LEU A 8 11.45 5.48 33.36
N SER A 9 11.44 6.76 32.99
CA SER A 9 12.62 7.64 33.05
C SER A 9 13.16 7.86 34.48
N THR A 10 12.34 7.66 35.50
CA THR A 10 12.69 7.80 36.91
C THR A 10 13.15 6.48 37.57
N GLY A 11 13.32 5.43 36.79
CA GLY A 11 13.64 4.08 37.24
C GLY A 11 12.45 3.14 37.15
N GLY A 12 12.73 1.88 36.86
CA GLY A 12 11.72 0.85 36.65
C GLY A 12 12.07 -0.03 35.47
N SER A 13 11.35 -1.13 35.33
CA SER A 13 11.48 -2.09 34.23
C SER A 13 10.11 -2.33 33.61
N SER A 14 10.07 -2.58 32.32
CA SER A 14 8.84 -3.03 31.64
C SER A 14 9.05 -4.40 30.99
N ILE A 15 8.04 -5.23 31.09
CA ILE A 15 7.97 -6.50 30.37
C ILE A 15 6.80 -6.39 29.39
N VAL A 16 7.10 -6.56 28.11
CA VAL A 16 6.09 -6.64 27.06
C VAL A 16 5.99 -8.08 26.60
N ASN A 17 4.83 -8.68 26.80
CA ASN A 17 4.56 -10.06 26.41
C ASN A 17 3.42 -10.10 25.39
N SER A 18 3.64 -10.78 24.27
CA SER A 18 2.64 -10.97 23.21
C SER A 18 3.03 -12.16 22.35
N THR A 19 2.05 -12.70 21.62
CA THR A 19 2.28 -13.55 20.45
C THR A 19 2.32 -12.68 19.19
N PRO A 20 3.01 -13.10 18.11
CA PRO A 20 3.02 -12.40 16.83
C PRO A 20 1.61 -12.19 16.27
N TYR A 21 1.39 -11.05 15.64
CA TYR A 21 0.16 -10.77 14.89
C TYR A 21 0.51 -10.03 13.61
N GLY A 22 1.15 -10.74 12.67
CA GLY A 22 1.68 -10.16 11.46
C GLY A 22 2.92 -9.28 11.69
N VAL A 23 3.46 -8.78 10.61
CA VAL A 23 4.62 -7.89 10.59
C VAL A 23 4.20 -6.42 10.57
N GLY A 24 5.16 -5.50 10.85
CA GLY A 24 4.95 -4.05 10.73
C GLY A 24 4.22 -3.38 11.90
N ASN A 25 3.53 -4.11 12.79
CA ASN A 25 2.92 -3.54 13.99
C ASN A 25 3.98 -3.15 15.05
N TRP A 26 3.56 -2.39 16.06
CA TRP A 26 4.47 -1.88 17.11
C TRP A 26 5.28 -3.01 17.77
N TYR A 27 4.66 -4.15 18.12
CA TYR A 27 5.36 -5.27 18.76
C TYR A 27 6.43 -5.87 17.85
N HIS A 28 6.10 -6.07 16.56
CA HIS A 28 7.08 -6.53 15.57
C HIS A 28 8.24 -5.55 15.42
N GLN A 29 7.99 -4.24 15.31
CA GLN A 29 9.04 -3.22 15.19
C GLN A 29 9.96 -3.26 16.41
N GLN A 30 9.39 -3.28 17.64
CA GLN A 30 10.19 -3.35 18.85
C GLN A 30 11.00 -4.67 18.94
N TRP A 31 10.44 -5.76 18.44
CA TRP A 31 11.12 -7.05 18.37
C TRP A 31 12.32 -7.01 17.41
N VAL A 32 12.14 -6.51 16.20
CA VAL A 32 13.22 -6.40 15.20
C VAL A 32 14.32 -5.46 15.67
N GLU A 33 13.95 -4.29 16.21
CA GLU A 33 14.91 -3.35 16.79
C GLU A 33 15.68 -3.96 17.97
N ALA A 34 15.03 -4.74 18.84
CA ALA A 34 15.68 -5.41 19.95
C ALA A 34 16.70 -6.44 19.49
N ILE A 35 16.36 -7.25 18.47
CA ILE A 35 17.29 -8.24 17.89
C ILE A 35 18.51 -7.55 17.25
N SER A 36 18.31 -6.43 16.56
CA SER A 36 19.37 -5.66 15.92
C SER A 36 20.16 -4.75 16.87
N GLY A 37 19.77 -4.66 18.15
CA GLY A 37 20.37 -3.75 19.12
C GLY A 37 19.95 -2.28 18.96
N GLY A 38 18.89 -2.01 18.21
CA GLY A 38 18.38 -0.66 17.93
C GLY A 38 17.58 -0.04 19.08
N ASN A 39 17.12 -0.82 20.04
CA ASN A 39 16.43 -0.36 21.24
C ASN A 39 17.01 -0.98 22.52
N LYS A 40 16.41 -0.66 23.68
CA LYS A 40 16.88 -1.14 25.01
C LYS A 40 16.17 -2.40 25.50
N PHE A 41 15.27 -2.98 24.73
CA PHE A 41 14.60 -4.22 25.11
C PHE A 41 15.54 -5.41 24.94
N ASN A 42 15.44 -6.38 25.87
CA ASN A 42 16.08 -7.68 25.75
C ASN A 42 15.08 -8.67 25.15
N PRO A 43 15.27 -9.14 23.88
CA PRO A 43 14.32 -10.03 23.24
C PRO A 43 14.43 -11.45 23.82
N ILE A 44 13.31 -11.97 24.32
CA ILE A 44 13.21 -13.34 24.84
C ILE A 44 12.12 -14.06 24.05
N ARG A 45 12.50 -15.15 23.36
CA ARG A 45 11.55 -16.01 22.66
C ARG A 45 11.38 -17.31 23.41
N LEU A 46 10.14 -17.63 23.75
CA LEU A 46 9.78 -18.88 24.42
C LEU A 46 9.19 -19.82 23.36
N TYR A 47 9.90 -20.91 23.10
CA TYR A 47 9.46 -21.96 22.19
C TYR A 47 8.60 -22.99 22.94
N TRP A 48 7.62 -23.58 22.26
CA TRP A 48 6.76 -24.60 22.88
C TRP A 48 7.55 -25.82 23.35
N GLN A 49 8.67 -26.16 22.72
CA GLN A 49 9.57 -27.26 23.11
C GLN A 49 10.25 -27.03 24.46
N MET A 50 10.28 -25.79 24.95
CA MET A 50 10.84 -25.47 26.28
C MET A 50 9.90 -25.90 27.42
N HIS A 51 8.65 -26.20 27.11
CA HIS A 51 7.67 -26.65 28.10
C HIS A 51 7.80 -28.17 28.26
N PRO A 52 8.05 -28.70 29.51
CA PRO A 52 8.37 -30.10 29.71
C PRO A 52 7.23 -31.09 29.37
N GLU A 53 5.99 -30.62 29.33
CA GLU A 53 4.81 -31.44 29.04
C GLU A 53 4.34 -31.32 27.56
N ARG A 54 5.09 -30.64 26.71
CA ARG A 54 4.72 -30.45 25.30
C ARG A 54 5.66 -31.22 24.41
N ASP A 55 5.11 -32.21 23.71
CA ASP A 55 5.81 -33.02 22.70
C ASP A 55 5.26 -32.78 21.31
N ILE A 56 5.77 -33.50 20.32
CA ILE A 56 5.33 -33.39 18.92
C ILE A 56 3.86 -33.80 18.74
N ASN A 57 3.34 -34.70 19.57
CA ASN A 57 1.93 -35.11 19.47
C ASN A 57 1.04 -33.95 19.93
N TRP A 58 1.41 -33.31 21.05
CA TRP A 58 0.75 -32.09 21.51
C TRP A 58 0.75 -31.02 20.43
N TYR A 59 1.90 -30.79 19.73
CA TYR A 59 2.00 -29.83 18.65
C TYR A 59 1.05 -30.15 17.49
N ASN A 60 1.03 -31.40 17.02
CA ASN A 60 0.18 -31.83 15.92
C ASN A 60 -1.32 -31.71 16.24
N ASP A 61 -1.71 -32.05 17.48
CA ASP A 61 -3.10 -31.90 17.97
C ASP A 61 -3.52 -30.43 18.01
N MET A 62 -2.64 -29.56 18.51
CA MET A 62 -2.88 -28.12 18.54
C MET A 62 -2.92 -27.52 17.12
N ALA A 63 -1.99 -27.89 16.25
CA ALA A 63 -1.96 -27.43 14.86
C ALA A 63 -3.23 -27.82 14.09
N THR A 64 -3.72 -29.04 14.32
CA THR A 64 -4.99 -29.50 13.73
C THR A 64 -6.18 -28.70 14.26
N SER A 65 -6.18 -28.37 15.54
CA SER A 65 -7.29 -27.66 16.21
C SER A 65 -7.32 -26.17 15.88
N LEU A 66 -6.15 -25.53 15.78
CA LEU A 66 -6.00 -24.09 15.60
C LEU A 66 -5.98 -23.67 14.12
N GLY A 67 -5.53 -24.57 13.25
CA GLY A 67 -5.23 -24.29 11.85
C GLY A 67 -3.92 -23.51 11.66
N PRO A 68 -3.38 -23.46 10.43
CA PRO A 68 -1.99 -23.02 10.17
C PRO A 68 -1.66 -21.64 10.73
N ARG A 69 -2.52 -20.65 10.52
CA ARG A 69 -2.27 -19.28 10.95
C ARG A 69 -2.20 -19.10 12.46
N ARG A 70 -3.16 -19.69 13.20
CA ARG A 70 -3.17 -19.60 14.66
C ARG A 70 -2.03 -20.41 15.27
N THR A 71 -1.66 -21.52 14.66
CA THR A 71 -0.48 -22.29 15.06
C THR A 71 0.78 -21.46 14.93
N ALA A 72 0.98 -20.81 13.77
CA ALA A 72 2.09 -19.89 13.56
C ALA A 72 2.13 -18.75 14.58
N GLN A 73 0.97 -18.16 14.89
CA GLN A 73 0.84 -17.08 15.87
C GLN A 73 1.11 -17.53 17.31
N GLU A 74 0.38 -18.56 17.77
CA GLU A 74 0.27 -18.89 19.21
C GLU A 74 1.32 -19.92 19.65
N ILE A 75 1.85 -20.71 18.73
CA ILE A 75 2.75 -21.82 19.02
C ILE A 75 4.15 -21.58 18.44
N ASP A 76 4.23 -21.26 17.13
CA ASP A 76 5.51 -21.11 16.46
C ASP A 76 6.14 -19.73 16.69
N GLY A 77 5.34 -18.74 17.06
CA GLY A 77 5.81 -17.36 17.23
C GLY A 77 6.30 -16.74 15.92
N ASP A 78 5.66 -17.12 14.80
CA ASP A 78 6.00 -16.64 13.47
C ASP A 78 5.20 -15.38 13.10
N PHE A 79 5.90 -14.29 12.86
CA PHE A 79 5.29 -13.01 12.47
C PHE A 79 4.76 -13.04 11.04
N LEU A 80 5.42 -13.73 10.12
CA LEU A 80 5.04 -13.72 8.70
C LEU A 80 3.71 -14.43 8.47
N THR A 81 3.56 -15.63 9.02
CA THR A 81 2.38 -16.47 8.80
C THR A 81 1.18 -16.07 9.70
N SER A 82 1.42 -15.32 10.78
CA SER A 82 0.38 -14.97 11.76
C SER A 82 -0.55 -13.83 11.33
N GLY A 83 -0.21 -13.04 10.29
CA GLY A 83 -0.95 -11.87 9.84
C GLY A 83 -2.18 -12.18 8.97
N HIS A 84 -3.13 -11.25 8.94
CA HIS A 84 -4.24 -11.19 7.97
C HIS A 84 -3.92 -10.22 6.84
N THR A 85 -2.72 -10.31 6.28
CA THR A 85 -2.29 -9.42 5.20
C THR A 85 -3.09 -9.66 3.93
N VAL A 86 -3.31 -8.59 3.18
CA VAL A 86 -3.97 -8.65 1.88
C VAL A 86 -3.05 -9.34 0.87
N PHE A 87 -1.78 -8.98 0.87
CA PHE A 87 -0.77 -9.53 -0.04
C PHE A 87 -0.13 -10.80 0.50
N ASP A 88 0.23 -11.73 -0.40
CA ASP A 88 1.03 -12.90 -0.05
C ASP A 88 2.41 -12.48 0.45
N LEU A 89 2.72 -12.81 1.70
CA LEU A 89 3.97 -12.38 2.34
C LEU A 89 5.21 -13.05 1.74
N THR A 90 5.07 -14.22 1.12
CA THR A 90 6.18 -14.89 0.44
C THR A 90 6.61 -14.08 -0.78
N SER A 91 5.65 -13.64 -1.58
CA SER A 91 5.90 -12.77 -2.75
C SER A 91 6.46 -11.41 -2.33
N ILE A 92 5.90 -10.79 -1.28
CA ILE A 92 6.41 -9.52 -0.75
C ILE A 92 7.85 -9.66 -0.24
N LYS A 93 8.17 -10.75 0.46
CA LYS A 93 9.53 -11.01 0.95
C LYS A 93 10.52 -11.24 -0.19
N ALA A 94 10.13 -11.95 -1.24
CA ALA A 94 10.96 -12.14 -2.43
C ALA A 94 11.29 -10.79 -3.10
N MET A 95 10.30 -9.89 -3.23
CA MET A 95 10.53 -8.54 -3.75
C MET A 95 11.45 -7.72 -2.84
N GLU A 96 11.27 -7.78 -1.50
CA GLU A 96 12.12 -7.11 -0.53
C GLU A 96 13.57 -7.55 -0.62
N ASP A 97 13.82 -8.86 -0.70
CA ASP A 97 15.18 -9.42 -0.78
C ASP A 97 15.91 -8.92 -2.03
N MET A 98 15.20 -8.71 -3.13
CA MET A 98 15.79 -8.16 -4.35
C MET A 98 16.02 -6.65 -4.34
N LEU A 99 15.43 -5.89 -3.38
CA LEU A 99 15.67 -4.44 -3.28
C LEU A 99 17.15 -4.08 -3.09
N SER A 100 17.92 -4.92 -2.38
CA SER A 100 19.35 -4.70 -2.13
C SER A 100 20.21 -4.82 -3.39
N GLU A 101 19.79 -5.63 -4.36
CA GLU A 101 20.48 -5.85 -5.63
C GLU A 101 20.00 -4.92 -6.74
N GLN A 102 18.91 -4.19 -6.47
CA GLN A 102 18.23 -3.36 -7.44
C GLN A 102 19.04 -2.10 -7.77
N ARG A 103 19.24 -1.85 -9.06
CA ARG A 103 19.86 -0.62 -9.53
C ARG A 103 18.83 0.50 -9.62
N VAL A 104 19.00 1.55 -8.82
CA VAL A 104 18.30 2.83 -8.99
C VAL A 104 19.14 3.73 -9.87
N ILE A 105 18.62 4.14 -11.04
CA ILE A 105 19.35 4.96 -12.01
C ILE A 105 19.21 6.47 -11.79
N GLU A 106 18.15 6.89 -11.10
CA GLU A 106 17.89 8.28 -10.76
C GLU A 106 17.12 8.36 -9.44
N THR A 107 17.56 9.25 -8.54
CA THR A 107 16.90 9.52 -7.27
C THR A 107 16.77 11.03 -7.11
N ARG A 108 15.56 11.52 -6.75
CA ARG A 108 15.28 12.92 -6.44
C ARG A 108 14.52 13.05 -5.11
N MET A 109 14.41 14.28 -4.62
CA MET A 109 13.59 14.63 -3.44
C MET A 109 13.90 13.75 -2.22
N ASN A 110 15.19 13.63 -1.88
CA ASN A 110 15.68 12.81 -0.75
C ASN A 110 15.20 11.35 -0.77
N GLY A 111 15.10 10.75 -1.96
CA GLY A 111 14.69 9.35 -2.12
C GLY A 111 13.19 9.13 -2.30
N SER A 112 12.37 10.20 -2.27
CA SER A 112 10.93 10.11 -2.55
C SER A 112 10.64 9.68 -3.99
N LEU A 113 11.44 10.13 -4.95
CA LEU A 113 11.37 9.72 -6.35
C LEU A 113 12.50 8.77 -6.68
N ARG A 114 12.20 7.63 -7.27
CA ARG A 114 13.15 6.63 -7.72
C ARG A 114 12.80 6.17 -9.13
N ILE A 115 13.81 6.10 -9.99
CA ILE A 115 13.71 5.59 -11.35
C ILE A 115 14.62 4.37 -11.47
N PHE A 116 14.08 3.28 -11.94
CA PHE A 116 14.75 2.00 -12.06
C PHE A 116 15.20 1.71 -13.48
N GLU A 117 14.39 2.12 -14.48
CA GLU A 117 14.70 1.95 -15.89
C GLU A 117 14.41 3.20 -16.71
N LYS A 118 15.19 3.39 -17.77
CA LYS A 118 14.91 4.42 -18.78
C LYS A 118 13.77 3.97 -19.70
N PRO A 119 12.99 4.91 -20.26
CA PRO A 119 11.96 4.55 -21.22
C PRO A 119 12.56 3.88 -22.45
N LYS A 120 11.92 2.79 -22.88
CA LYS A 120 12.27 2.04 -24.10
C LYS A 120 11.41 2.55 -25.26
N PRO A 121 11.98 2.84 -26.45
CA PRO A 121 11.19 3.27 -27.60
C PRO A 121 10.09 2.27 -27.96
N GLY A 122 8.89 2.75 -28.28
CA GLY A 122 7.75 1.94 -28.68
C GLY A 122 7.03 1.20 -27.54
N THR A 123 7.51 1.35 -26.29
CA THR A 123 6.85 0.77 -25.12
C THR A 123 5.77 1.71 -24.61
N ASN A 124 4.59 1.15 -24.29
CA ASN A 124 3.52 1.88 -23.62
C ASN A 124 3.72 1.86 -22.12
N TYR A 125 3.61 3.03 -21.50
CA TYR A 125 3.72 3.21 -20.06
C TYR A 125 2.44 3.75 -19.45
N TYR A 126 2.23 3.46 -18.18
CA TYR A 126 1.05 3.81 -17.41
C TYR A 126 1.46 4.40 -16.08
N ILE A 127 0.80 5.47 -15.66
CA ILE A 127 1.06 6.16 -14.40
C ILE A 127 -0.25 6.25 -13.63
N GLY A 128 -0.39 5.48 -12.56
CA GLY A 128 -1.46 5.64 -11.58
C GLY A 128 -0.95 6.47 -10.41
N ALA A 129 -1.78 7.34 -9.87
CA ALA A 129 -1.39 8.20 -8.78
C ALA A 129 -2.48 8.31 -7.71
N ASP A 130 -2.09 8.17 -6.46
CA ASP A 130 -2.86 8.53 -5.28
C ASP A 130 -2.53 9.98 -4.91
N VAL A 131 -3.56 10.81 -4.73
CA VAL A 131 -3.43 12.26 -4.59
C VAL A 131 -3.81 12.69 -3.18
N SER A 132 -2.92 13.38 -2.51
CA SER A 132 -3.16 13.99 -1.21
C SER A 132 -2.91 15.50 -1.20
N THR A 133 -3.25 16.15 -0.08
CA THR A 133 -2.97 17.57 0.13
C THR A 133 -1.48 17.89 0.30
N GLY A 134 -0.66 16.89 0.59
CA GLY A 134 0.73 17.06 1.03
C GLY A 134 0.87 17.70 2.41
N ARG A 135 -0.24 17.81 3.19
CA ARG A 135 -0.27 18.37 4.55
C ARG A 135 -0.32 17.26 5.59
N ALA A 136 0.09 17.57 6.81
CA ALA A 136 0.10 16.62 7.94
C ALA A 136 0.84 15.32 7.59
N GLN A 137 0.17 14.17 7.65
CA GLN A 137 0.72 12.84 7.34
C GLN A 137 0.30 12.31 5.98
N ASP A 138 -0.35 13.12 5.14
CA ASP A 138 -0.83 12.71 3.82
C ASP A 138 0.31 12.77 2.79
N TYR A 139 0.54 11.66 2.13
CA TYR A 139 1.51 11.55 1.04
C TYR A 139 0.79 11.42 -0.30
N SER A 140 1.32 12.08 -1.33
CA SER A 140 0.97 11.73 -2.71
C SER A 140 1.95 10.67 -3.19
N ALA A 141 1.45 9.70 -3.97
CA ALA A 141 2.25 8.63 -4.53
C ALA A 141 1.90 8.40 -6.00
N PHE A 142 2.88 7.97 -6.79
CA PHE A 142 2.62 7.43 -8.12
C PHE A 142 3.54 6.25 -8.43
N SER A 143 3.09 5.40 -9.34
CA SER A 143 3.89 4.33 -9.94
C SER A 143 3.91 4.46 -11.45
N ILE A 144 5.02 4.12 -12.07
CA ILE A 144 5.18 4.03 -13.52
C ILE A 144 5.44 2.57 -13.86
N MET A 145 4.54 1.95 -14.61
CA MET A 145 4.69 0.57 -15.08
C MET A 145 4.62 0.51 -16.61
N ASP A 146 5.31 -0.44 -17.18
CA ASP A 146 5.08 -0.81 -18.55
C ASP A 146 3.90 -1.80 -18.70
N ARG A 147 3.58 -2.20 -19.91
CA ARG A 147 2.45 -3.10 -20.15
C ARG A 147 2.68 -4.51 -19.59
N SER A 148 3.94 -4.95 -19.42
CA SER A 148 4.25 -6.26 -18.84
C SER A 148 4.05 -6.33 -17.33
N GLY A 149 3.93 -5.19 -16.64
CA GLY A 149 3.82 -5.11 -15.19
C GLY A 149 5.12 -4.81 -14.47
N GLU A 150 6.16 -4.48 -15.23
CA GLU A 150 7.43 -4.07 -14.67
C GLU A 150 7.36 -2.62 -14.19
N GLU A 151 7.62 -2.38 -12.91
CA GLU A 151 7.72 -1.04 -12.36
C GLU A 151 9.05 -0.40 -12.72
N VAL A 152 8.99 0.71 -13.48
CA VAL A 152 10.17 1.43 -13.97
C VAL A 152 10.48 2.70 -13.19
N GLY A 153 9.55 3.14 -12.34
CA GLY A 153 9.74 4.29 -11.45
C GLY A 153 8.59 4.48 -10.48
N CYS A 154 8.88 5.13 -9.36
CA CYS A 154 7.90 5.43 -8.33
C CYS A 154 8.19 6.74 -7.61
N PHE A 155 7.17 7.29 -6.98
CA PHE A 155 7.24 8.43 -6.09
C PHE A 155 6.34 8.22 -4.88
N LYS A 156 6.82 8.61 -3.69
CA LYS A 156 6.01 8.84 -2.51
C LYS A 156 6.59 10.01 -1.72
N GLY A 157 5.80 11.06 -1.51
CA GLY A 157 6.29 12.24 -0.81
C GLY A 157 5.19 13.26 -0.50
N LYS A 158 5.51 14.18 0.39
CA LYS A 158 4.68 15.36 0.66
C LYS A 158 5.00 16.43 -0.36
N ILE A 159 4.03 16.76 -1.20
CA ILE A 159 4.19 17.67 -2.31
C ILE A 159 2.90 18.48 -2.53
N PRO A 160 2.95 19.78 -2.80
CA PRO A 160 1.78 20.56 -3.21
C PRO A 160 1.15 20.03 -4.50
N THR A 161 -0.16 20.13 -4.61
CA THR A 161 -0.94 19.55 -5.74
C THR A 161 -0.49 20.07 -7.11
N ASP A 162 -0.15 21.36 -7.24
CA ASP A 162 0.35 21.95 -8.48
C ASP A 162 1.73 21.38 -8.88
N LYS A 163 2.60 21.15 -7.90
CA LYS A 163 3.91 20.51 -8.12
C LYS A 163 3.78 19.03 -8.45
N PHE A 164 2.80 18.37 -7.84
CA PHE A 164 2.52 16.97 -8.14
C PHE A 164 1.97 16.80 -9.56
N ALA A 165 1.06 17.67 -9.99
CA ALA A 165 0.59 17.72 -11.38
C ALA A 165 1.74 17.92 -12.39
N SER A 166 2.64 18.88 -12.10
CA SER A 166 3.83 19.12 -12.93
C SER A 166 4.74 17.89 -13.02
N LEU A 167 4.94 17.19 -11.89
CA LEU A 167 5.77 15.99 -11.81
C LEU A 167 5.16 14.82 -12.61
N LEU A 168 3.85 14.61 -12.49
CA LEU A 168 3.12 13.60 -13.27
C LEU A 168 3.26 13.84 -14.77
N VAL A 169 3.13 15.10 -15.23
CA VAL A 169 3.26 15.47 -16.64
C VAL A 169 4.71 15.33 -17.12
N GLU A 170 5.71 15.71 -16.31
CA GLU A 170 7.12 15.50 -16.61
C GLU A 170 7.40 14.03 -16.95
N PHE A 171 6.96 13.12 -16.05
CA PHE A 171 7.17 11.69 -16.25
C PHE A 171 6.26 11.11 -17.33
N GLY A 172 5.06 11.63 -17.50
CA GLY A 172 4.20 11.29 -18.65
C GLY A 172 4.89 11.49 -19.98
N HIS A 173 5.46 12.67 -20.20
CA HIS A 173 6.23 12.96 -21.42
C HIS A 173 7.52 12.14 -21.53
N LYS A 174 8.27 12.02 -20.42
CA LYS A 174 9.51 11.23 -20.37
C LYS A 174 9.27 9.77 -20.74
N TYR A 175 8.15 9.19 -20.34
CA TYR A 175 7.78 7.79 -20.60
C TYR A 175 6.80 7.66 -21.78
N ASN A 176 7.20 8.14 -22.95
CA ASN A 176 6.52 7.98 -24.25
C ASN A 176 5.07 8.47 -24.26
N ASN A 177 4.76 9.57 -23.59
CA ASN A 177 3.40 10.06 -23.35
C ASN A 177 2.53 9.01 -22.65
N ALA A 178 2.97 8.54 -21.51
CA ALA A 178 2.27 7.54 -20.69
C ALA A 178 0.81 7.91 -20.42
N ILE A 179 -0.07 6.94 -20.29
CA ILE A 179 -1.43 7.19 -19.80
C ILE A 179 -1.34 7.54 -18.31
N ILE A 180 -1.82 8.72 -17.92
CA ILE A 180 -1.84 9.17 -16.52
C ILE A 180 -3.24 9.04 -15.95
N ALA A 181 -3.38 8.37 -14.80
CA ALA A 181 -4.63 8.20 -14.05
C ALA A 181 -4.44 8.68 -12.61
N PRO A 182 -4.53 9.98 -12.33
CA PRO A 182 -4.57 10.46 -10.97
C PRO A 182 -5.92 10.12 -10.34
N GLU A 183 -5.92 9.74 -9.05
CA GLU A 183 -7.18 9.62 -8.31
C GLU A 183 -7.87 10.99 -8.23
N THR A 184 -9.16 11.03 -8.55
CA THR A 184 -9.91 12.30 -8.71
C THR A 184 -10.93 12.55 -7.61
N ASN A 185 -10.82 11.86 -6.48
CA ASN A 185 -11.64 12.16 -5.32
C ASN A 185 -11.19 13.50 -4.71
N ASP A 186 -12.14 14.37 -4.36
CA ASP A 186 -11.92 15.65 -3.68
C ASP A 186 -10.74 16.46 -4.25
N ILE A 187 -9.57 16.37 -3.64
CA ILE A 187 -8.36 17.12 -3.97
C ILE A 187 -7.75 16.71 -5.30
N GLY A 188 -7.94 15.47 -5.71
CA GLY A 188 -7.45 14.96 -6.98
C GLY A 188 -8.04 15.67 -8.19
N LEU A 189 -9.23 16.29 -8.07
CA LEU A 189 -9.81 17.13 -9.11
C LEU A 189 -8.91 18.33 -9.45
N ALA A 190 -8.25 18.94 -8.46
CA ALA A 190 -7.31 20.05 -8.71
C ALA A 190 -6.10 19.58 -9.52
N VAL A 191 -5.50 18.45 -9.14
CA VAL A 191 -4.37 17.86 -9.88
C VAL A 191 -4.77 17.54 -11.32
N THR A 192 -5.93 16.91 -11.52
CA THR A 192 -6.44 16.56 -12.85
C THR A 192 -6.72 17.80 -13.70
N SER A 193 -7.30 18.84 -13.08
CA SER A 193 -7.54 20.14 -13.74
C SER A 193 -6.24 20.80 -14.18
N ASP A 194 -5.21 20.80 -13.34
CA ASP A 194 -3.90 21.36 -13.67
C ASP A 194 -3.24 20.60 -14.82
N ILE A 195 -3.29 19.27 -14.81
CA ILE A 195 -2.77 18.43 -15.90
C ILE A 195 -3.44 18.79 -17.23
N GLN A 196 -4.78 18.97 -17.25
CA GLN A 196 -5.53 19.26 -18.47
C GLN A 196 -5.39 20.72 -18.89
N ASN A 197 -5.56 21.66 -17.96
CA ASN A 197 -5.78 23.06 -18.27
C ASN A 197 -4.50 23.89 -18.24
N ILE A 198 -3.56 23.57 -17.36
CA ILE A 198 -2.28 24.26 -17.23
C ILE A 198 -1.24 23.60 -18.15
N HIS A 199 -1.06 22.28 -17.98
CA HIS A 199 -0.03 21.54 -18.71
C HIS A 199 -0.47 21.06 -20.10
N LYS A 200 -1.77 21.08 -20.40
CA LYS A 200 -2.35 20.64 -21.71
C LYS A 200 -1.97 19.19 -22.04
N TYR A 201 -1.80 18.35 -21.04
CA TYR A 201 -1.51 16.93 -21.24
C TYR A 201 -2.76 16.19 -21.68
N THR A 202 -2.69 15.46 -22.79
CA THR A 202 -3.87 14.90 -23.47
C THR A 202 -4.09 13.42 -23.19
N ASN A 203 -3.05 12.68 -22.77
CA ASN A 203 -3.15 11.23 -22.57
C ASN A 203 -3.55 10.86 -21.13
N LEU A 204 -4.73 11.35 -20.73
CA LEU A 204 -5.34 11.03 -19.44
C LEU A 204 -6.26 9.81 -19.54
N TYR A 205 -6.32 9.05 -18.45
CA TYR A 205 -7.35 8.05 -18.22
C TYR A 205 -8.68 8.71 -17.89
N TYR A 206 -9.80 8.11 -18.26
CA TYR A 206 -11.14 8.58 -17.93
C TYR A 206 -11.95 7.47 -17.27
N SER A 207 -12.56 7.81 -16.13
CA SER A 207 -13.57 6.98 -15.46
C SER A 207 -14.95 7.33 -16.00
N THR A 208 -15.80 6.33 -16.27
CA THR A 208 -17.19 6.57 -16.71
C THR A 208 -18.13 6.46 -15.51
N LYS A 209 -18.85 7.53 -15.19
CA LYS A 209 -19.89 7.59 -14.17
C LYS A 209 -21.27 7.43 -14.79
N ILE A 210 -22.05 6.46 -14.31
CA ILE A 210 -23.42 6.24 -14.74
C ILE A 210 -24.36 7.05 -13.84
N LEU A 211 -25.09 7.99 -14.44
CA LEU A 211 -26.08 8.83 -13.76
C LEU A 211 -27.48 8.23 -13.99
N ARG A 212 -28.11 7.71 -12.93
CA ARG A 212 -29.49 7.23 -12.97
C ARG A 212 -30.43 8.38 -12.59
N LYS A 213 -31.10 8.96 -13.58
CA LYS A 213 -32.15 9.98 -13.33
C LYS A 213 -33.52 9.32 -13.24
N LYS A 214 -34.29 9.62 -12.16
CA LYS A 214 -35.70 9.20 -12.03
C LYS A 214 -36.50 9.62 -13.27
N GLY A 215 -37.19 8.67 -13.90
CA GLY A 215 -38.06 8.93 -15.07
C GLY A 215 -37.38 8.81 -16.44
N LYS A 216 -36.09 8.52 -16.53
CA LYS A 216 -35.44 8.22 -17.84
C LYS A 216 -35.18 6.71 -17.99
N SER A 217 -35.57 6.15 -19.12
CA SER A 217 -35.39 4.73 -19.43
C SER A 217 -33.95 4.33 -19.76
N LYS A 218 -33.09 5.30 -20.11
CA LYS A 218 -31.64 5.07 -20.36
C LYS A 218 -30.82 5.87 -19.37
N PRO A 219 -29.79 5.26 -18.74
CA PRO A 219 -28.84 5.98 -17.91
C PRO A 219 -28.00 6.94 -18.75
N GLU A 220 -27.75 8.15 -18.25
CA GLU A 220 -26.76 9.05 -18.81
C GLU A 220 -25.37 8.66 -18.30
N THR A 221 -24.34 8.84 -19.12
CA THR A 221 -22.95 8.59 -18.72
C THR A 221 -22.16 9.89 -18.77
N GLU A 222 -21.27 10.06 -17.80
CA GLU A 222 -20.34 11.19 -17.71
C GLU A 222 -18.92 10.62 -17.61
N ASP A 223 -18.02 11.06 -18.50
CA ASP A 223 -16.62 10.70 -18.45
C ASP A 223 -15.87 11.71 -17.55
N ILE A 224 -15.30 11.22 -16.46
CA ILE A 224 -14.54 12.00 -15.48
C ILE A 224 -13.05 11.75 -15.73
N PRO A 225 -12.25 12.81 -15.97
CA PRO A 225 -10.81 12.64 -16.17
C PRO A 225 -10.14 12.13 -14.89
N GLY A 226 -9.27 11.12 -15.04
CA GLY A 226 -8.59 10.43 -13.97
C GLY A 226 -9.34 9.19 -13.45
N TRP A 227 -8.87 8.66 -12.34
CA TRP A 227 -9.42 7.49 -11.66
C TRP A 227 -10.37 7.93 -10.53
N LEU A 228 -11.63 7.54 -10.61
CA LEU A 228 -12.60 7.80 -9.55
C LEU A 228 -12.73 6.55 -8.64
N THR A 229 -12.22 6.64 -7.41
CA THR A 229 -12.29 5.57 -6.43
C THR A 229 -13.66 5.51 -5.76
N THR A 230 -14.19 4.32 -5.64
CA THR A 230 -15.37 3.97 -4.83
C THR A 230 -15.00 2.79 -3.92
N SER A 231 -15.76 2.59 -2.84
CA SER A 231 -15.53 1.44 -1.95
C SER A 231 -15.54 0.10 -2.71
N LYS A 232 -16.34 0.00 -3.78
CA LYS A 232 -16.45 -1.22 -4.57
C LYS A 232 -15.25 -1.44 -5.50
N ASN A 233 -14.86 -0.43 -6.28
CA ASN A 233 -13.76 -0.61 -7.24
C ASN A 233 -12.39 -0.61 -6.55
N ARG A 234 -12.27 0.03 -5.37
CA ARG A 234 -11.05 -0.03 -4.57
C ARG A 234 -10.68 -1.46 -4.19
N SER A 235 -11.63 -2.23 -3.65
CA SER A 235 -11.36 -3.65 -3.33
C SER A 235 -10.99 -4.44 -4.58
N VAL A 236 -11.70 -4.25 -5.70
CA VAL A 236 -11.43 -4.97 -6.95
C VAL A 236 -10.01 -4.73 -7.47
N ILE A 237 -9.54 -3.48 -7.51
CA ILE A 237 -8.18 -3.20 -8.02
C ILE A 237 -7.07 -3.66 -7.07
N ILE A 238 -7.35 -3.71 -5.77
CA ILE A 238 -6.43 -4.26 -4.77
C ILE A 238 -6.35 -5.78 -4.91
N ASP A 239 -7.49 -6.47 -5.03
CA ASP A 239 -7.53 -7.91 -5.23
C ASP A 239 -6.84 -8.31 -6.55
N GLU A 240 -7.03 -7.53 -7.63
CA GLU A 240 -6.32 -7.74 -8.90
C GLU A 240 -4.80 -7.51 -8.78
N LEU A 241 -4.36 -6.55 -7.99
CA LEU A 241 -2.94 -6.31 -7.75
C LEU A 241 -2.34 -7.46 -6.93
N GLU A 242 -3.05 -7.96 -5.91
CA GLU A 242 -2.63 -9.12 -5.12
C GLU A 242 -2.48 -10.37 -6.00
N GLU A 243 -3.50 -10.66 -6.82
CA GLU A 243 -3.48 -11.80 -7.72
C GLU A 243 -2.31 -11.75 -8.70
N ASP A 244 -2.04 -10.58 -9.29
CA ASP A 244 -0.94 -10.39 -10.23
C ASP A 244 0.43 -10.51 -9.57
N ILE A 245 0.58 -10.01 -8.32
CA ILE A 245 1.81 -10.18 -7.55
C ILE A 245 2.06 -11.65 -7.24
N ARG A 246 1.04 -12.36 -6.78
CA ARG A 246 1.12 -13.78 -6.43
C ARG A 246 1.38 -14.69 -7.64
N ASN A 247 0.98 -14.25 -8.83
CA ASN A 247 1.20 -14.97 -10.10
C ASN A 247 2.47 -14.50 -10.85
N ASP A 248 3.28 -13.62 -10.27
CA ASP A 248 4.48 -13.03 -10.89
C ASP A 248 4.18 -12.20 -12.17
N ASP A 249 2.94 -11.70 -12.33
CA ASP A 249 2.52 -10.85 -13.43
C ASP A 249 2.84 -9.36 -13.21
N VAL A 250 3.25 -9.00 -11.98
CA VAL A 250 3.68 -7.67 -11.57
C VAL A 250 4.92 -7.76 -10.70
N TRP A 251 5.91 -6.94 -11.03
CA TRP A 251 7.13 -6.82 -10.26
C TRP A 251 7.30 -5.38 -9.74
N ILE A 252 7.18 -5.21 -8.42
CA ILE A 252 7.25 -3.91 -7.74
C ILE A 252 8.64 -3.74 -7.13
N ARG A 253 9.20 -2.55 -7.35
CA ARG A 253 10.55 -2.15 -6.90
C ARG A 253 10.54 -1.05 -5.84
N ASP A 254 9.35 -0.62 -5.42
CA ASP A 254 9.18 0.47 -4.47
C ASP A 254 9.27 -0.01 -3.02
N PRO A 255 10.31 0.40 -2.24
CA PRO A 255 10.41 0.02 -0.84
C PRO A 255 9.28 0.58 0.03
N PHE A 256 8.62 1.68 -0.37
CA PHE A 256 7.45 2.18 0.36
C PHE A 256 6.25 1.23 0.22
N PHE A 257 6.04 0.69 -0.98
CA PHE A 257 5.03 -0.34 -1.18
C PHE A 257 5.28 -1.56 -0.31
N ILE A 258 6.52 -2.06 -0.27
CA ILE A 258 6.87 -3.23 0.54
C ILE A 258 6.54 -3.00 2.01
N GLN A 259 6.87 -1.82 2.56
CA GLN A 259 6.53 -1.47 3.94
C GLN A 259 5.02 -1.41 4.18
N GLU A 260 4.27 -0.80 3.26
CA GLU A 260 2.81 -0.74 3.34
C GLU A 260 2.18 -2.13 3.24
N ALA A 261 2.65 -2.98 2.33
CA ALA A 261 2.11 -4.32 2.10
C ALA A 261 2.17 -5.21 3.35
N TYR A 262 3.22 -5.08 4.16
CA TYR A 262 3.32 -5.80 5.43
C TYR A 262 2.26 -5.40 6.47
N THR A 263 1.73 -4.19 6.39
CA THR A 263 0.75 -3.64 7.33
C THR A 263 -0.63 -3.45 6.72
N PHE A 264 -0.82 -3.92 5.49
CA PHE A 264 -2.09 -3.85 4.79
C PHE A 264 -2.88 -5.13 4.99
N ILE A 265 -3.99 -5.02 5.72
CA ILE A 265 -4.74 -6.16 6.25
C ILE A 265 -6.21 -6.10 5.87
N TYR A 266 -6.89 -7.25 5.94
CA TYR A 266 -8.35 -7.25 5.95
C TYR A 266 -8.88 -6.90 7.34
N ASP A 267 -9.79 -5.92 7.42
CA ASP A 267 -10.49 -5.58 8.66
C ASP A 267 -11.56 -6.64 9.01
N ALA A 268 -12.25 -6.43 10.15
CA ALA A 268 -13.32 -7.33 10.61
C ALA A 268 -14.51 -7.44 9.63
N THR A 269 -14.62 -6.53 8.67
CA THR A 269 -15.65 -6.51 7.60
C THR A 269 -15.09 -7.00 6.27
N ASN A 270 -13.92 -7.62 6.27
CA ASN A 270 -13.20 -8.13 5.10
C ASN A 270 -12.88 -7.04 4.06
N ARG A 271 -12.56 -5.82 4.53
CA ARG A 271 -12.11 -4.72 3.67
C ARG A 271 -10.60 -4.54 3.79
N PRO A 272 -9.89 -4.35 2.67
CA PRO A 272 -8.47 -4.08 2.69
C PRO A 272 -8.18 -2.67 3.24
N VAL A 273 -7.44 -2.58 4.33
CA VAL A 273 -7.14 -1.33 5.05
C VAL A 273 -5.71 -1.32 5.57
N ALA A 274 -5.10 -0.15 5.68
CA ALA A 274 -3.86 0.01 6.43
C ALA A 274 -4.11 -0.16 7.94
N LEU A 275 -3.23 -0.86 8.63
CA LEU A 275 -3.34 -1.15 10.06
C LEU A 275 -3.42 0.16 10.87
N GLY A 276 -4.42 0.27 11.76
CA GLY A 276 -4.61 1.44 12.60
C GLY A 276 -5.45 2.58 11.99
N LYS A 277 -5.72 2.58 10.69
CA LYS A 277 -6.50 3.64 10.01
C LYS A 277 -7.97 3.76 10.50
N ASN A 278 -8.52 2.72 11.13
CA ASN A 278 -9.94 2.68 11.60
C ASN A 278 -10.16 3.16 13.04
N LYS A 279 -9.13 3.56 13.76
CA LYS A 279 -9.28 4.13 15.10
C LYS A 279 -9.52 5.65 15.02
N ARG A 280 -10.73 6.05 14.62
CA ARG A 280 -11.24 7.38 15.00
C ARG A 280 -11.41 7.37 16.51
N SER A 281 -10.47 7.93 17.25
CA SER A 281 -10.65 8.21 18.67
C SER A 281 -11.79 9.21 18.79
N LYS A 282 -12.76 8.93 19.70
CA LYS A 282 -13.85 9.85 20.08
C LYS A 282 -13.34 11.10 20.82
N GLY A 283 -12.13 11.57 20.56
CA GLY A 283 -11.49 12.64 21.33
C GLY A 283 -10.56 13.55 20.54
N GLY A 284 -10.55 13.53 19.21
CA GLY A 284 -9.89 14.59 18.43
C GLY A 284 -8.35 14.62 18.45
N GLU A 285 -7.68 13.71 19.13
CA GLU A 285 -6.23 13.52 19.00
C GLU A 285 -6.00 12.43 17.95
N GLU A 286 -5.52 12.82 16.77
CA GLU A 286 -5.02 11.88 15.75
C GLU A 286 -3.80 11.17 16.35
N GLU A 287 -3.88 9.84 16.54
CA GLU A 287 -2.69 9.06 16.89
C GLU A 287 -1.67 9.21 15.75
N GLU A 288 -0.50 9.79 16.06
CA GLU A 288 0.59 10.13 15.14
C GLU A 288 1.21 8.94 14.36
N ASN A 289 0.70 7.72 14.50
CA ASN A 289 1.30 6.48 13.99
C ASN A 289 0.34 5.65 13.13
N GLY A 290 -0.51 6.26 12.29
CA GLY A 290 -1.30 5.53 11.31
C GLY A 290 -0.43 5.04 10.14
N TYR A 291 -0.51 3.74 9.81
CA TYR A 291 0.05 3.22 8.56
C TYR A 291 -0.74 3.77 7.36
N THR A 292 -0.06 3.94 6.23
CA THR A 292 -0.64 4.49 4.99
C THR A 292 -0.78 3.40 3.93
N ASP A 293 -1.52 3.71 2.87
CA ASP A 293 -1.76 2.82 1.72
C ASP A 293 -1.59 3.57 0.38
N ASP A 294 -0.90 4.71 0.40
CA ASP A 294 -0.77 5.59 -0.76
C ASP A 294 0.00 4.91 -1.91
N SER A 295 1.11 4.21 -1.59
CA SER A 295 1.87 3.45 -2.59
C SER A 295 1.06 2.27 -3.13
N ILE A 296 0.29 1.59 -2.28
CA ILE A 296 -0.58 0.48 -2.69
C ILE A 296 -1.63 0.98 -3.68
N MET A 297 -2.31 2.09 -3.36
CA MET A 297 -3.34 2.65 -4.23
C MET A 297 -2.78 3.11 -5.58
N ALA A 298 -1.65 3.81 -5.59
CA ALA A 298 -0.99 4.21 -6.83
C ALA A 298 -0.69 3.00 -7.73
N LYS A 299 -0.17 1.90 -7.15
CA LYS A 299 0.15 0.67 -7.89
C LYS A 299 -1.08 -0.09 -8.34
N ALA A 300 -2.12 -0.16 -7.52
CA ALA A 300 -3.38 -0.80 -7.89
C ALA A 300 -4.04 -0.09 -9.07
N ILE A 301 -4.05 1.26 -9.08
CA ILE A 301 -4.54 2.05 -10.21
C ILE A 301 -3.67 1.79 -11.46
N THR A 302 -2.33 1.85 -11.32
CA THR A 302 -1.41 1.62 -12.45
C THR A 302 -1.60 0.24 -13.05
N ASN A 303 -1.69 -0.78 -12.19
CA ASN A 303 -1.89 -2.17 -12.61
C ASN A 303 -3.21 -2.36 -13.36
N PHE A 304 -4.28 -1.73 -12.91
CA PHE A 304 -5.58 -1.81 -13.57
C PHE A 304 -5.56 -1.18 -14.97
N ILE A 305 -5.01 0.03 -15.10
CA ILE A 305 -5.02 0.74 -16.38
C ILE A 305 -4.06 0.12 -17.42
N ARG A 306 -2.92 -0.49 -16.99
CA ARG A 306 -1.98 -1.15 -17.92
C ARG A 306 -2.60 -2.35 -18.64
N LYS A 307 -3.57 -3.02 -18.02
CA LYS A 307 -4.29 -4.16 -18.61
C LYS A 307 -5.23 -3.75 -19.75
N GLY A 308 -5.29 -2.47 -20.11
CA GLY A 308 -6.12 -1.95 -21.20
C GLY A 308 -7.61 -1.87 -20.85
N LYS A 309 -7.95 -1.92 -19.57
CA LYS A 309 -9.31 -1.65 -19.09
C LYS A 309 -9.58 -0.14 -19.18
N THR A 310 -9.99 0.29 -20.35
CA THR A 310 -10.07 1.70 -20.76
C THR A 310 -11.11 2.54 -20.04
N LYS A 311 -12.03 1.92 -19.28
CA LYS A 311 -13.07 2.65 -18.53
C LYS A 311 -13.48 1.87 -17.29
N SER A 312 -13.29 2.42 -16.10
CA SER A 312 -14.01 1.94 -14.92
C SER A 312 -15.43 2.50 -14.96
N THR A 313 -16.43 1.64 -14.91
CA THR A 313 -17.84 2.07 -14.91
C THR A 313 -18.35 2.15 -13.48
N ILE A 314 -18.76 3.34 -13.04
CA ILE A 314 -19.26 3.60 -11.70
C ILE A 314 -20.73 3.97 -11.77
N VAL A 315 -21.56 3.28 -10.98
CA VAL A 315 -22.98 3.62 -10.85
C VAL A 315 -23.11 4.58 -9.67
N ALA A 316 -23.59 5.81 -9.93
CA ALA A 316 -23.88 6.77 -8.87
C ALA A 316 -24.94 6.18 -7.90
N PRO A 317 -24.80 6.38 -6.57
CA PRO A 317 -25.86 6.07 -5.62
C PRO A 317 -27.12 6.87 -5.96
N GLN A 318 -28.28 6.26 -5.67
CA GLN A 318 -29.61 6.90 -5.90
C GLN A 318 -29.87 7.99 -4.90
#